data_99466d6fce3be5eaabbb743137e1f4c5
#
_entry.id   99466d6fce3be5eaabbb743137e1f4c5
#
_cell.length_a   1.000
_cell.length_b   1.000
_cell.length_c   1.000
_cell.angle_alpha   90.00
_cell.angle_beta   90.00
_cell.angle_gamma   90.00
#
_symmetry.space_group_name_H-M   'P 1'
#
loop_
_entity.id
_entity.type
_entity.pdbx_description
1 polymer ?
#
loop_
_entity_poly.entity_id
_entity_poly.type
_entity_poly.pdbx_seq_one_letter_code
_entity_poly.pdbx_strand_id
1 'polypeptide(L)'
;PSWVDDALPAWQLRAALLNRVTTLVSRYKGIVRAWDVMNEATADKTSVLNGEAVEGLYRPTIIMKKLGPGIIDDLFRAAHAADPDADLIYNEYDVLQGGAKADRMYTIVQGLLQRGVPVHTVGFEGHVLGKEIYPKTEAVRGRIKRSLKRFADLGVKVTLSEIDMRVRDWPEAVRMENQREAYRALMAEALISPYVEGLTFWGFTDKFSWIHGWFGEDDPLLFDREYGLKPAYHGCCDG
;
A
#
# COMPACT_ATOMS: atom_id res chain seq x y z
N PRO A 1 -1.67 -19.84 -1.51
CA PRO A 1 -2.20 -21.10 -2.04
C PRO A 1 -1.86 -22.27 -1.12
N SER A 2 -2.76 -23.27 -1.00
CA SER A 2 -2.57 -24.41 -0.11
C SER A 2 -1.35 -25.30 -0.41
N TRP A 3 -0.81 -25.21 -1.63
CA TRP A 3 0.40 -25.92 -2.03
C TRP A 3 1.69 -25.21 -1.57
N VAL A 4 1.61 -23.97 -1.09
CA VAL A 4 2.75 -23.26 -0.49
C VAL A 4 2.73 -23.57 0.99
N ASP A 5 3.40 -24.63 1.37
CA ASP A 5 3.48 -25.14 2.74
C ASP A 5 4.93 -25.44 3.16
N ASP A 6 5.10 -25.98 4.35
CA ASP A 6 6.43 -26.30 4.88
C ASP A 6 7.11 -27.46 4.15
N ALA A 7 6.37 -28.34 3.48
CA ALA A 7 6.91 -29.45 2.71
C ALA A 7 7.47 -29.04 1.37
N LEU A 8 7.01 -27.90 0.79
CA LEU A 8 7.50 -27.43 -0.49
C LEU A 8 8.98 -27.04 -0.43
N PRO A 9 9.87 -27.62 -1.25
CA PRO A 9 11.28 -27.25 -1.27
C PRO A 9 11.50 -25.79 -1.64
N ALA A 10 12.45 -25.10 -0.97
CA ALA A 10 12.74 -23.70 -1.18
C ALA A 10 13.05 -23.37 -2.66
N TRP A 11 13.81 -24.23 -3.35
CA TRP A 11 14.13 -24.03 -4.76
C TRP A 11 12.91 -24.08 -5.68
N GLN A 12 11.92 -24.95 -5.38
CA GLN A 12 10.66 -25.01 -6.13
C GLN A 12 9.81 -23.77 -5.90
N LEU A 13 9.73 -23.31 -4.65
CA LEU A 13 9.02 -22.07 -4.32
C LEU A 13 9.65 -20.88 -5.06
N ARG A 14 10.99 -20.76 -5.02
CA ARG A 14 11.71 -19.70 -5.73
C ARG A 14 11.44 -19.74 -7.23
N ALA A 15 11.55 -20.94 -7.85
CA ALA A 15 11.28 -21.11 -9.28
C ALA A 15 9.83 -20.73 -9.65
N ALA A 16 8.85 -21.13 -8.83
CA ALA A 16 7.44 -20.81 -9.05
C ALA A 16 7.18 -19.30 -8.97
N LEU A 17 7.77 -18.61 -8.01
CA LEU A 17 7.62 -17.15 -7.86
C LEU A 17 8.24 -16.40 -9.04
N LEU A 18 9.47 -16.73 -9.42
CA LEU A 18 10.15 -16.11 -10.56
C LEU A 18 9.42 -16.36 -11.88
N ASN A 19 8.98 -17.62 -12.11
CA ASN A 19 8.18 -17.95 -13.28
C ASN A 19 6.85 -17.17 -13.30
N ARG A 20 6.18 -17.02 -12.17
CA ARG A 20 4.94 -16.23 -12.07
C ARG A 20 5.15 -14.79 -12.48
N VAL A 21 6.16 -14.13 -11.92
CA VAL A 21 6.49 -12.74 -12.25
C VAL A 21 6.84 -12.59 -13.72
N THR A 22 7.79 -13.39 -14.22
CA THR A 22 8.24 -13.32 -15.62
C THR A 22 7.07 -13.55 -16.60
N THR A 23 6.24 -14.57 -16.32
CA THR A 23 5.11 -14.91 -17.21
C THR A 23 4.09 -13.79 -17.26
N LEU A 24 3.70 -13.23 -16.10
CA LEU A 24 2.68 -12.17 -16.06
C LEU A 24 3.19 -10.87 -16.69
N VAL A 25 4.37 -10.43 -16.28
CA VAL A 25 4.93 -9.17 -16.78
C VAL A 25 5.19 -9.24 -18.27
N SER A 26 5.77 -10.35 -18.76
CA SER A 26 5.97 -10.54 -20.22
C SER A 26 4.67 -10.58 -21.01
N ARG A 27 3.61 -11.22 -20.45
CA ARG A 27 2.30 -11.32 -21.10
C ARG A 27 1.66 -9.95 -21.35
N TYR A 28 1.84 -9.03 -20.42
CA TYR A 28 1.22 -7.71 -20.48
C TYR A 28 2.22 -6.58 -20.76
N LYS A 29 3.41 -6.94 -21.29
CA LYS A 29 4.45 -5.99 -21.67
C LYS A 29 3.91 -4.90 -22.58
N GLY A 30 4.21 -3.65 -22.23
CA GLY A 30 3.76 -2.47 -22.98
C GLY A 30 2.26 -2.15 -22.85
N ILE A 31 1.49 -2.93 -22.04
CA ILE A 31 0.08 -2.69 -21.76
C ILE A 31 -0.10 -2.21 -20.32
N VAL A 32 0.47 -2.94 -19.36
CA VAL A 32 0.44 -2.58 -17.93
C VAL A 32 1.58 -1.63 -17.64
N ARG A 33 1.25 -0.44 -17.15
CA ARG A 33 2.23 0.61 -16.87
C ARG A 33 3.02 0.41 -15.59
N ALA A 34 2.42 -0.24 -14.60
CA ALA A 34 3.01 -0.42 -13.28
C ALA A 34 2.62 -1.75 -12.66
N TRP A 35 3.52 -2.35 -11.87
CA TRP A 35 3.32 -3.60 -11.17
C TRP A 35 3.65 -3.48 -9.69
N ASP A 36 2.73 -3.86 -8.82
CA ASP A 36 3.05 -4.14 -7.42
C ASP A 36 3.83 -5.45 -7.36
N VAL A 37 5.17 -5.33 -7.45
CA VAL A 37 6.06 -6.49 -7.42
C VAL A 37 6.14 -7.08 -6.03
N MET A 38 6.12 -6.21 -5.02
CA MET A 38 6.09 -6.61 -3.61
C MET A 38 4.99 -5.86 -2.89
N ASN A 39 4.11 -6.65 -2.26
CA ASN A 39 2.99 -6.16 -1.47
C ASN A 39 3.12 -6.60 -0.01
N GLU A 40 3.03 -5.65 0.92
CA GLU A 40 2.94 -5.86 2.36
C GLU A 40 4.04 -6.76 2.95
N ALA A 41 5.29 -6.59 2.54
CA ALA A 41 6.39 -7.40 3.06
C ALA A 41 7.07 -6.81 4.32
N THR A 42 6.74 -5.57 4.70
CA THR A 42 7.31 -4.92 5.88
C THR A 42 6.67 -5.45 7.16
N ALA A 43 7.48 -5.73 8.18
CA ALA A 43 6.99 -6.18 9.47
C ALA A 43 6.16 -5.09 10.18
N ASP A 44 5.06 -5.48 10.81
CA ASP A 44 4.32 -4.66 11.76
C ASP A 44 5.14 -4.42 13.04
N LYS A 45 4.64 -3.54 13.93
CA LYS A 45 5.34 -3.15 15.18
C LYS A 45 5.80 -4.33 16.03
N THR A 46 5.00 -5.40 16.01
CA THR A 46 5.26 -6.65 16.71
C THR A 46 4.81 -7.79 15.81
N SER A 47 5.69 -8.27 14.97
CA SER A 47 5.45 -9.56 14.31
C SER A 47 5.67 -10.66 15.34
N VAL A 48 4.62 -11.36 15.71
CA VAL A 48 4.70 -12.54 16.58
C VAL A 48 4.77 -13.78 15.70
N LEU A 49 5.83 -14.55 15.82
CA LEU A 49 5.97 -15.85 15.17
C LEU A 49 6.04 -16.94 16.24
N ASN A 50 5.09 -17.86 16.24
CA ASN A 50 5.00 -18.95 17.23
C ASN A 50 5.03 -18.46 18.70
N GLY A 51 4.44 -17.30 18.98
CA GLY A 51 4.41 -16.71 20.33
C GLY A 51 5.61 -15.86 20.70
N GLU A 52 6.62 -15.76 19.85
CA GLU A 52 7.81 -14.92 20.08
C GLU A 52 7.77 -13.65 19.23
N ALA A 53 8.14 -12.51 19.82
CA ALA A 53 8.28 -11.26 19.08
C ALA A 53 9.45 -11.38 18.09
N VAL A 54 9.18 -11.19 16.80
CA VAL A 54 10.22 -11.17 15.77
C VAL A 54 10.62 -9.73 15.54
N GLU A 55 11.79 -9.36 16.03
CA GLU A 55 12.44 -8.12 15.66
C GLU A 55 13.02 -8.25 14.25
N GLY A 56 12.41 -7.58 13.27
CA GLY A 56 12.88 -7.66 11.90
C GLY A 56 12.25 -6.59 11.01
N LEU A 57 12.84 -6.40 9.84
CA LEU A 57 12.32 -5.50 8.82
C LEU A 57 11.15 -6.12 8.06
N TYR A 58 11.13 -7.46 7.93
CA TYR A 58 10.22 -8.17 7.05
C TYR A 58 9.17 -8.97 7.81
N ARG A 59 7.95 -9.01 7.26
CA ARG A 59 6.85 -9.85 7.76
C ARG A 59 7.26 -11.33 7.69
N PRO A 60 7.09 -12.12 8.77
CA PRO A 60 7.55 -13.51 8.84
C PRO A 60 6.61 -14.47 8.08
N THR A 61 6.50 -14.27 6.77
CA THR A 61 5.74 -15.17 5.89
C THR A 61 6.52 -16.45 5.59
N ILE A 62 5.82 -17.49 5.11
CA ILE A 62 6.46 -18.73 4.67
C ILE A 62 7.51 -18.47 3.58
N ILE A 63 7.28 -17.49 2.70
CA ILE A 63 8.23 -17.08 1.67
C ILE A 63 9.51 -16.52 2.32
N MET A 64 9.36 -15.61 3.26
CA MET A 64 10.51 -15.01 3.97
C MET A 64 11.30 -16.04 4.79
N LYS A 65 10.60 -16.99 5.43
CA LYS A 65 11.26 -18.08 6.18
C LYS A 65 12.09 -19.01 5.28
N LYS A 66 11.55 -19.36 4.10
CA LYS A 66 12.18 -20.34 3.20
C LYS A 66 13.26 -19.73 2.31
N LEU A 67 13.07 -18.50 1.86
CA LEU A 67 13.90 -17.88 0.84
C LEU A 67 14.74 -16.70 1.34
N GLY A 68 14.37 -16.17 2.51
CA GLY A 68 14.97 -14.94 3.03
C GLY A 68 14.59 -13.70 2.21
N PRO A 69 15.04 -12.51 2.63
CA PRO A 69 14.68 -11.25 1.99
C PRO A 69 15.28 -11.05 0.59
N GLY A 70 16.34 -11.80 0.23
CA GLY A 70 16.94 -11.74 -1.11
C GLY A 70 15.98 -12.09 -2.25
N ILE A 71 14.88 -12.80 -1.95
CA ILE A 71 13.85 -13.09 -2.97
C ILE A 71 13.23 -11.81 -3.51
N ILE A 72 13.13 -10.74 -2.72
CA ILE A 72 12.59 -9.46 -3.17
C ILE A 72 13.46 -8.89 -4.30
N ASP A 73 14.79 -8.89 -4.12
CA ASP A 73 15.73 -8.45 -5.15
C ASP A 73 15.55 -9.23 -6.45
N ASP A 74 15.40 -10.56 -6.36
CA ASP A 74 15.20 -11.44 -7.51
C ASP A 74 13.88 -11.15 -8.24
N LEU A 75 12.79 -10.91 -7.51
CA LEU A 75 11.47 -10.63 -8.10
C LEU A 75 11.46 -9.29 -8.86
N PHE A 76 12.02 -8.23 -8.26
CA PHE A 76 12.14 -6.94 -8.93
C PHE A 76 13.01 -7.03 -10.19
N ARG A 77 14.16 -7.71 -10.13
CA ARG A 77 15.03 -7.91 -11.30
C ARG A 77 14.36 -8.74 -12.38
N ALA A 78 13.60 -9.77 -12.01
CA ALA A 78 12.85 -10.58 -12.98
C ALA A 78 11.72 -9.78 -13.66
N ALA A 79 11.00 -8.95 -12.90
CA ALA A 79 9.98 -8.07 -13.45
C ALA A 79 10.58 -7.05 -14.42
N HIS A 80 11.67 -6.39 -14.04
CA HIS A 80 12.36 -5.43 -14.91
C HIS A 80 12.92 -6.08 -16.19
N ALA A 81 13.48 -7.26 -16.08
CA ALA A 81 13.97 -8.00 -17.25
C ALA A 81 12.84 -8.38 -18.22
N ALA A 82 11.64 -8.65 -17.69
CA ALA A 82 10.46 -8.99 -18.48
C ALA A 82 9.85 -7.76 -19.19
N ASP A 83 9.76 -6.62 -18.51
CA ASP A 83 9.32 -5.33 -19.06
C ASP A 83 10.13 -4.19 -18.45
N PRO A 84 11.19 -3.71 -19.14
CA PRO A 84 12.03 -2.62 -18.64
C PRO A 84 11.34 -1.26 -18.56
N ASP A 85 10.23 -1.08 -19.28
CA ASP A 85 9.51 0.18 -19.38
C ASP A 85 8.40 0.33 -18.32
N ALA A 86 8.07 -0.76 -17.62
CA ALA A 86 7.07 -0.74 -16.57
C ALA A 86 7.62 -0.18 -15.24
N ASP A 87 6.81 0.61 -14.54
CA ASP A 87 7.11 1.02 -13.17
C ASP A 87 6.94 -0.17 -12.20
N LEU A 88 7.94 -0.37 -11.35
CA LEU A 88 7.95 -1.45 -10.36
C LEU A 88 7.76 -0.88 -8.97
N ILE A 89 6.75 -1.37 -8.27
CA ILE A 89 6.23 -0.80 -7.03
C ILE A 89 6.50 -1.73 -5.85
N TYR A 90 6.93 -1.13 -4.73
CA TYR A 90 6.85 -1.73 -3.40
C TYR A 90 5.67 -1.10 -2.67
N ASN A 91 4.59 -1.86 -2.43
CA ASN A 91 3.33 -1.39 -1.84
C ASN A 91 3.21 -1.78 -0.37
N GLU A 92 2.68 -0.88 0.51
CA GLU A 92 2.58 -1.15 1.95
C GLU A 92 1.53 -0.29 2.64
N TYR A 93 0.84 -0.88 3.63
CA TYR A 93 -0.13 -0.19 4.48
C TYR A 93 0.51 0.40 5.75
N ASP A 94 -0.23 1.30 6.41
CA ASP A 94 0.14 1.94 7.69
C ASP A 94 1.47 2.73 7.62
N VAL A 95 1.76 3.33 6.45
CA VAL A 95 2.98 4.11 6.21
C VAL A 95 2.71 5.57 5.83
N LEU A 96 1.46 5.89 5.46
CA LEU A 96 1.07 7.19 4.94
C LEU A 96 1.41 8.34 5.89
N GLN A 97 1.22 8.17 7.18
CA GLN A 97 1.48 9.19 8.20
C GLN A 97 2.86 9.08 8.86
N GLY A 98 3.74 8.20 8.35
CA GLY A 98 5.01 7.87 9.00
C GLY A 98 4.84 6.84 10.12
N GLY A 99 5.82 6.77 11.02
CA GLY A 99 5.83 5.83 12.14
C GLY A 99 6.77 4.64 11.94
N ALA A 100 6.80 3.73 12.90
CA ALA A 100 7.79 2.65 12.95
C ALA A 100 7.74 1.71 11.74
N LYS A 101 6.57 1.46 11.16
CA LYS A 101 6.43 0.65 9.94
C LYS A 101 6.97 1.38 8.72
N ALA A 102 6.69 2.68 8.59
CA ALA A 102 7.28 3.51 7.56
C ALA A 102 8.81 3.59 7.67
N ASP A 103 9.36 3.58 8.91
CA ASP A 103 10.82 3.54 9.12
C ASP A 103 11.44 2.22 8.63
N ARG A 104 10.77 1.10 8.87
CA ARG A 104 11.20 -0.22 8.35
C ARG A 104 11.13 -0.27 6.83
N MET A 105 9.99 0.16 6.24
CA MET A 105 9.82 0.23 4.80
C MET A 105 10.89 1.12 4.15
N TYR A 106 11.18 2.28 4.74
CA TYR A 106 12.25 3.16 4.28
C TYR A 106 13.60 2.45 4.25
N THR A 107 13.95 1.73 5.33
CA THR A 107 15.21 0.97 5.42
C THR A 107 15.27 -0.14 4.35
N ILE A 108 14.14 -0.82 4.11
CA ILE A 108 14.05 -1.86 3.07
C ILE A 108 14.29 -1.25 1.69
N VAL A 109 13.52 -0.21 1.35
CA VAL A 109 13.60 0.45 0.02
C VAL A 109 14.98 1.04 -0.22
N GLN A 110 15.54 1.74 0.78
CA GLN A 110 16.91 2.26 0.70
C GLN A 110 17.92 1.15 0.43
N GLY A 111 17.83 0.03 1.15
CA GLY A 111 18.71 -1.12 0.94
C GLY A 111 18.54 -1.77 -0.45
N LEU A 112 17.32 -1.85 -0.97
CA LEU A 112 17.06 -2.33 -2.34
C LEU A 112 17.75 -1.42 -3.36
N LEU A 113 17.56 -0.11 -3.26
CA LEU A 113 18.19 0.88 -4.16
C LEU A 113 19.72 0.84 -4.09
N GLN A 114 20.31 0.72 -2.89
CA GLN A 114 21.76 0.59 -2.71
C GLN A 114 22.34 -0.66 -3.40
N ARG A 115 21.56 -1.74 -3.52
CA ARG A 115 21.95 -2.95 -4.26
C ARG A 115 21.61 -2.88 -5.75
N GLY A 116 21.16 -1.73 -6.25
CA GLY A 116 20.78 -1.53 -7.66
C GLY A 116 19.56 -2.38 -8.06
N VAL A 117 18.63 -2.61 -7.11
CA VAL A 117 17.35 -3.24 -7.41
C VAL A 117 16.41 -2.19 -8.02
N PRO A 118 15.73 -2.49 -9.14
CA PRO A 118 14.92 -1.51 -9.87
C PRO A 118 13.56 -1.29 -9.17
N VAL A 119 13.56 -0.60 -8.04
CA VAL A 119 12.36 -0.07 -7.39
C VAL A 119 12.14 1.33 -7.91
N HIS A 120 11.05 1.57 -8.64
CA HIS A 120 10.78 2.87 -9.25
C HIS A 120 9.81 3.70 -8.41
N THR A 121 8.84 3.03 -7.78
CA THR A 121 7.76 3.67 -7.05
C THR A 121 7.51 2.95 -5.73
N VAL A 122 7.07 3.68 -4.72
CA VAL A 122 6.50 3.13 -3.50
C VAL A 122 5.01 3.40 -3.45
N GLY A 123 4.22 2.37 -3.14
CA GLY A 123 2.79 2.50 -2.90
C GLY A 123 2.51 2.69 -1.41
N PHE A 124 1.72 3.69 -1.08
CA PHE A 124 1.21 3.95 0.25
C PHE A 124 -0.27 3.60 0.26
N GLU A 125 -0.61 2.45 0.80
CA GLU A 125 -2.01 2.05 0.93
C GLU A 125 -2.75 3.03 1.83
N GLY A 126 -3.79 3.60 1.28
CA GLY A 126 -4.59 4.65 1.91
C GLY A 126 -5.73 4.11 2.77
N HIS A 127 -5.57 2.95 3.41
CA HIS A 127 -6.52 2.42 4.38
C HIS A 127 -6.48 3.23 5.67
N VAL A 128 -7.35 4.20 5.80
CA VAL A 128 -7.30 5.15 6.92
C VAL A 128 -8.52 5.09 7.84
N LEU A 129 -8.31 5.50 9.09
CA LEU A 129 -9.40 5.81 10.01
C LEU A 129 -9.75 7.29 9.85
N GLY A 130 -10.97 7.60 9.46
CA GLY A 130 -11.39 8.98 9.21
C GLY A 130 -11.13 9.91 10.39
N LYS A 131 -11.38 9.43 11.62
CA LYS A 131 -11.11 10.20 12.87
C LYS A 131 -9.63 10.52 13.10
N GLU A 132 -8.72 9.84 12.44
CA GLU A 132 -7.28 10.14 12.50
C GLU A 132 -6.90 11.25 11.52
N ILE A 133 -7.73 11.49 10.49
CA ILE A 133 -7.54 12.55 9.51
C ILE A 133 -8.27 13.83 9.96
N TYR A 134 -9.56 13.74 10.26
CA TYR A 134 -10.39 14.88 10.64
C TYR A 134 -10.92 14.72 12.07
N PRO A 135 -10.93 15.76 12.93
CA PRO A 135 -10.59 17.16 12.65
C PRO A 135 -9.11 17.54 12.83
N LYS A 136 -8.21 16.60 12.96
CA LYS A 136 -6.76 16.84 13.20
C LYS A 136 -6.00 17.22 11.90
N THR A 137 -6.67 17.84 10.98
CA THR A 137 -6.23 18.01 9.58
C THR A 137 -4.82 18.55 9.44
N GLU A 138 -4.46 19.66 10.09
CA GLU A 138 -3.14 20.29 9.90
C GLU A 138 -1.98 19.41 10.41
N ALA A 139 -2.13 18.78 11.56
CA ALA A 139 -1.10 17.91 12.10
C ALA A 139 -0.91 16.66 11.22
N VAL A 140 -2.01 16.12 10.69
CA VAL A 140 -2.00 14.96 9.79
C VAL A 140 -1.37 15.31 8.46
N ARG A 141 -1.78 16.41 7.85
CA ARG A 141 -1.19 16.93 6.60
C ARG A 141 0.32 17.05 6.73
N GLY A 142 0.80 17.65 7.82
CA GLY A 142 2.24 17.75 8.07
C GLY A 142 2.94 16.39 8.19
N ARG A 143 2.29 15.36 8.76
CA ARG A 143 2.86 14.00 8.82
C ARG A 143 2.90 13.36 7.43
N ILE A 144 1.80 13.41 6.70
CA ILE A 144 1.71 12.88 5.32
C ILE A 144 2.78 13.52 4.45
N LYS A 145 2.87 14.85 4.42
CA LYS A 145 3.88 15.58 3.65
C LYS A 145 5.31 15.13 3.95
N ARG A 146 5.65 14.96 5.24
CA ARG A 146 6.99 14.49 5.62
C ARG A 146 7.22 13.05 5.19
N SER A 147 6.21 12.18 5.30
CA SER A 147 6.33 10.79 4.87
C SER A 147 6.54 10.68 3.37
N LEU A 148 5.72 11.36 2.57
CA LEU A 148 5.87 11.42 1.10
C LEU A 148 7.25 11.92 0.69
N LYS A 149 7.66 13.08 1.22
CA LYS A 149 8.95 13.69 0.91
C LYS A 149 10.13 12.77 1.24
N ARG A 150 10.09 12.09 2.39
CA ARG A 150 11.17 11.21 2.84
C ARG A 150 11.47 10.11 1.82
N PHE A 151 10.45 9.48 1.25
CA PHE A 151 10.64 8.45 0.24
C PHE A 151 11.05 9.05 -1.11
N ALA A 152 10.48 10.18 -1.49
CA ALA A 152 10.90 10.89 -2.70
C ALA A 152 12.38 11.31 -2.65
N ASP A 153 12.91 11.66 -1.49
CA ASP A 153 14.33 11.95 -1.28
C ASP A 153 15.25 10.73 -1.55
N LEU A 154 14.71 9.52 -1.59
CA LEU A 154 15.43 8.31 -2.06
C LEU A 154 15.53 8.23 -3.60
N GLY A 155 14.82 9.09 -4.32
CA GLY A 155 14.75 9.08 -5.77
C GLY A 155 13.67 8.17 -6.35
N VAL A 156 12.73 7.68 -5.52
CA VAL A 156 11.56 6.93 -5.97
C VAL A 156 10.32 7.82 -6.05
N LYS A 157 9.40 7.46 -6.93
CA LYS A 157 8.07 8.05 -7.00
C LYS A 157 7.19 7.53 -5.87
N VAL A 158 6.09 8.20 -5.61
CA VAL A 158 5.09 7.74 -4.62
C VAL A 158 3.72 7.65 -5.28
N THR A 159 2.95 6.63 -4.98
CA THR A 159 1.52 6.55 -5.30
C THR A 159 0.73 6.31 -4.02
N LEU A 160 -0.47 6.90 -3.91
CA LEU A 160 -1.44 6.50 -2.90
C LEU A 160 -2.31 5.41 -3.52
N SER A 161 -2.12 4.19 -3.06
CA SER A 161 -2.86 3.02 -3.48
C SER A 161 -3.95 2.67 -2.45
N GLU A 162 -4.93 1.88 -2.86
CA GLU A 162 -5.88 1.22 -1.96
C GLU A 162 -6.62 2.17 -0.99
N ILE A 163 -7.02 3.35 -1.49
CA ILE A 163 -7.63 4.37 -0.65
C ILE A 163 -9.04 3.96 -0.25
N ASP A 164 -9.29 3.83 1.03
CA ASP A 164 -10.59 3.76 1.66
C ASP A 164 -10.55 4.37 3.06
N MET A 165 -11.70 4.77 3.61
CA MET A 165 -11.75 5.51 4.86
C MET A 165 -12.84 4.99 5.79
N ARG A 166 -12.47 4.28 6.84
CA ARG A 166 -13.41 3.81 7.86
C ARG A 166 -14.00 4.97 8.64
N VAL A 167 -15.33 4.99 8.76
CA VAL A 167 -16.07 6.14 9.28
C VAL A 167 -17.00 5.83 10.47
N ARG A 168 -17.25 4.57 10.75
CA ARG A 168 -18.19 4.14 11.80
C ARG A 168 -17.85 4.63 13.19
N ASP A 169 -16.61 5.03 13.45
CA ASP A 169 -16.17 5.56 14.74
C ASP A 169 -16.66 6.99 15.00
N TRP A 170 -17.24 7.65 14.00
CA TRP A 170 -17.94 8.92 14.18
C TRP A 170 -19.42 8.70 14.49
N PRO A 171 -20.05 9.60 15.26
CA PRO A 171 -21.50 9.63 15.43
C PRO A 171 -22.21 9.71 14.07
N GLU A 172 -23.30 8.97 13.88
CA GLU A 172 -24.03 8.88 12.63
C GLU A 172 -24.41 10.26 12.05
N ALA A 173 -24.87 11.16 12.91
CA ALA A 173 -25.33 12.49 12.51
C ALA A 173 -24.28 13.37 11.81
N VAL A 174 -22.97 13.10 12.03
CA VAL A 174 -21.86 13.89 11.44
C VAL A 174 -20.94 13.06 10.54
N ARG A 175 -21.23 11.77 10.42
CA ARG A 175 -20.33 10.81 9.76
C ARG A 175 -20.02 11.19 8.33
N MET A 176 -21.04 11.45 7.54
CA MET A 176 -20.88 11.75 6.09
C MET A 176 -20.19 13.08 5.83
N GLU A 177 -20.46 14.11 6.63
CA GLU A 177 -19.79 15.40 6.49
C GLU A 177 -18.33 15.30 6.95
N ASN A 178 -18.06 14.62 8.07
CA ASN A 178 -16.70 14.39 8.51
C ASN A 178 -15.89 13.56 7.51
N GLN A 179 -16.52 12.59 6.84
CA GLN A 179 -15.89 11.82 5.77
C GLN A 179 -15.52 12.71 4.59
N ARG A 180 -16.43 13.60 4.18
CA ARG A 180 -16.18 14.59 3.12
C ARG A 180 -14.94 15.43 3.45
N GLU A 181 -14.91 16.02 4.64
CA GLU A 181 -13.80 16.88 5.06
C GLU A 181 -12.48 16.10 5.20
N ALA A 182 -12.53 14.85 5.65
CA ALA A 182 -11.34 14.01 5.75
C ALA A 182 -10.80 13.63 4.36
N TYR A 183 -11.67 13.28 3.40
CA TYR A 183 -11.24 13.04 2.02
C TYR A 183 -10.69 14.30 1.37
N ARG A 184 -11.35 15.45 1.56
CA ARG A 184 -10.85 16.74 1.06
C ARG A 184 -9.44 17.03 1.57
N ALA A 185 -9.20 16.83 2.86
CA ALA A 185 -7.89 17.04 3.46
C ALA A 185 -6.81 16.09 2.92
N LEU A 186 -7.17 14.82 2.72
CA LEU A 186 -6.26 13.80 2.18
C LEU A 186 -5.89 14.12 0.71
N MET A 187 -6.90 14.44 -0.10
CA MET A 187 -6.69 14.77 -1.52
C MET A 187 -5.89 16.06 -1.70
N ALA A 188 -6.16 17.09 -0.91
CA ALA A 188 -5.40 18.33 -0.95
C ALA A 188 -3.89 18.09 -0.74
N GLU A 189 -3.50 17.22 0.20
CA GLU A 189 -2.08 16.91 0.39
C GLU A 189 -1.51 16.04 -0.73
N ALA A 190 -2.28 15.08 -1.22
CA ALA A 190 -1.83 14.19 -2.29
C ALA A 190 -1.65 14.94 -3.62
N LEU A 191 -2.59 15.82 -3.99
CA LEU A 191 -2.59 16.53 -5.27
C LEU A 191 -1.58 17.70 -5.31
N ILE A 192 -1.34 18.35 -4.17
CA ILE A 192 -0.34 19.43 -4.07
C ILE A 192 1.08 18.85 -4.04
N SER A 193 1.25 17.61 -3.62
CA SER A 193 2.56 16.97 -3.51
C SER A 193 3.18 16.72 -4.89
N PRO A 194 4.35 17.27 -5.19
CA PRO A 194 5.03 17.01 -6.46
C PRO A 194 5.60 15.58 -6.56
N TYR A 195 5.44 14.79 -5.52
CA TYR A 195 5.99 13.43 -5.41
C TYR A 195 4.96 12.34 -5.70
N VAL A 196 3.66 12.67 -5.66
CA VAL A 196 2.56 11.71 -5.87
C VAL A 196 2.22 11.66 -7.34
N GLU A 197 2.35 10.48 -7.95
CA GLU A 197 2.06 10.26 -9.37
C GLU A 197 0.68 9.65 -9.65
N GLY A 198 0.04 9.09 -8.63
CA GLY A 198 -1.24 8.41 -8.82
C GLY A 198 -2.02 8.22 -7.53
N LEU A 199 -3.33 8.09 -7.70
CA LEU A 199 -4.30 7.81 -6.65
C LEU A 199 -5.18 6.65 -7.10
N THR A 200 -5.34 5.63 -6.25
CA THR A 200 -6.20 4.47 -6.51
C THR A 200 -7.06 4.18 -5.31
N PHE A 201 -8.37 4.14 -5.50
CA PHE A 201 -9.32 3.74 -4.46
C PHE A 201 -9.47 2.23 -4.43
N TRP A 202 -9.59 1.65 -3.23
CA TRP A 202 -9.77 0.20 -3.03
C TRP A 202 -11.26 -0.17 -3.13
N GLY A 203 -11.82 0.09 -4.28
CA GLY A 203 -13.24 0.00 -4.60
C GLY A 203 -13.85 1.36 -4.87
N PHE A 204 -15.08 1.38 -5.36
CA PHE A 204 -15.79 2.64 -5.62
C PHE A 204 -17.12 2.76 -4.84
N THR A 205 -17.76 1.65 -4.47
CA THR A 205 -19.02 1.61 -3.74
C THR A 205 -18.90 0.85 -2.41
N ASP A 206 -19.56 1.35 -1.39
CA ASP A 206 -19.63 0.71 -0.07
C ASP A 206 -20.17 -0.72 -0.13
N LYS A 207 -20.98 -1.04 -1.14
CA LYS A 207 -21.62 -2.35 -1.30
C LYS A 207 -20.66 -3.53 -1.30
N PHE A 208 -19.47 -3.36 -1.85
CA PHE A 208 -18.47 -4.42 -2.04
C PHE A 208 -17.16 -4.15 -1.31
N SER A 209 -17.16 -3.27 -0.31
CA SER A 209 -15.95 -3.00 0.46
C SER A 209 -15.48 -4.22 1.25
N TRP A 210 -14.20 -4.50 1.20
CA TRP A 210 -13.56 -5.54 2.01
C TRP A 210 -13.66 -5.27 3.52
N ILE A 211 -13.82 -4.01 3.90
CA ILE A 211 -13.95 -3.55 5.29
C ILE A 211 -15.05 -4.32 6.02
N HIS A 212 -16.17 -4.62 5.34
CA HIS A 212 -17.29 -5.36 5.95
C HIS A 212 -16.89 -6.72 6.48
N GLY A 213 -16.05 -7.45 5.76
CA GLY A 213 -15.60 -8.78 6.13
C GLY A 213 -14.62 -8.83 7.30
N TRP A 214 -13.87 -7.75 7.52
CA TRP A 214 -12.80 -7.69 8.51
C TRP A 214 -13.15 -6.87 9.75
N PHE A 215 -13.86 -5.78 9.55
CA PHE A 215 -14.12 -4.79 10.61
C PHE A 215 -15.61 -4.60 10.92
N GLY A 216 -16.49 -5.25 10.17
CA GLY A 216 -17.95 -5.09 10.22
C GLY A 216 -18.43 -3.91 9.38
N GLU A 217 -19.76 -3.70 9.35
CA GLU A 217 -20.43 -2.72 8.50
C GLU A 217 -19.84 -1.30 8.66
N ASP A 218 -19.52 -0.70 7.51
CA ASP A 218 -18.96 0.66 7.41
C ASP A 218 -19.31 1.24 6.03
N ASP A 219 -19.09 2.53 5.82
CA ASP A 219 -19.33 3.22 4.55
C ASP A 219 -18.05 3.95 4.09
N PRO A 220 -16.98 3.20 3.69
CA PRO A 220 -15.63 3.77 3.54
C PRO A 220 -15.38 4.47 2.20
N LEU A 221 -16.22 4.27 1.17
CA LEU A 221 -15.92 4.63 -0.20
C LEU A 221 -16.72 5.85 -0.69
N LEU A 222 -16.58 6.16 -1.98
CA LEU A 222 -17.10 7.40 -2.57
C LEU A 222 -18.57 7.30 -3.01
N PHE A 223 -19.04 6.06 -3.28
CA PHE A 223 -20.41 5.78 -3.69
C PHE A 223 -21.08 4.91 -2.63
N ASP A 224 -22.37 5.17 -2.40
CA ASP A 224 -23.20 4.35 -1.53
C ASP A 224 -23.49 2.97 -2.13
N ARG A 225 -24.32 2.18 -1.43
CA ARG A 225 -24.68 0.81 -1.84
C ARG A 225 -25.60 0.74 -3.04
N GLU A 226 -26.27 1.82 -3.36
CA GLU A 226 -27.15 2.03 -4.52
C GLU A 226 -26.45 2.77 -5.66
N TYR A 227 -25.12 2.93 -5.56
CA TYR A 227 -24.25 3.62 -6.52
C TYR A 227 -24.50 5.13 -6.63
N GLY A 228 -25.17 5.73 -5.63
CA GLY A 228 -25.30 7.17 -5.50
C GLY A 228 -23.98 7.83 -5.03
N LEU A 229 -23.76 9.06 -5.46
CA LEU A 229 -22.61 9.86 -5.02
C LEU A 229 -22.76 10.24 -3.55
N LYS A 230 -21.75 9.96 -2.76
CA LYS A 230 -21.68 10.40 -1.36
C LYS A 230 -21.02 11.78 -1.22
N PRO A 231 -21.22 12.48 -0.08
CA PRO A 231 -20.45 13.70 0.23
C PRO A 231 -18.93 13.50 0.10
N ALA A 232 -18.42 12.30 0.40
CA ALA A 232 -17.02 11.91 0.22
C ALA A 232 -16.49 12.14 -1.22
N TYR A 233 -17.29 11.85 -2.24
CA TYR A 233 -16.93 12.12 -3.63
C TYR A 233 -16.68 13.61 -3.88
N HIS A 234 -17.59 14.46 -3.39
CA HIS A 234 -17.41 15.91 -3.51
C HIS A 234 -16.18 16.39 -2.72
N GLY A 235 -15.92 15.81 -1.53
CA GLY A 235 -14.71 16.09 -0.79
C GLY A 235 -13.43 15.79 -1.58
N CYS A 236 -13.40 14.69 -2.35
CA CYS A 236 -12.27 14.39 -3.23
C CYS A 236 -12.10 15.41 -4.38
N CYS A 237 -13.21 15.91 -4.94
CA CYS A 237 -13.17 16.91 -6.02
C CYS A 237 -12.77 18.30 -5.54
N ASP A 238 -13.06 18.62 -4.28
CA ASP A 238 -12.83 19.94 -3.66
C ASP A 238 -11.40 20.06 -3.04
N GLY A 239 -10.64 18.98 -2.95
CA GLY A 239 -9.27 18.94 -2.42
C GLY A 239 -8.23 19.17 -3.48
#